data_2a247066e6f921821accb8bab4296958
#
_entry.id   2a247066e6f921821accb8bab4296958
#
_cell.length_a   1.000
_cell.length_b   1.000
_cell.length_c   1.000
_cell.angle_alpha   90.00
_cell.angle_beta   90.00
_cell.angle_gamma   90.00
#
_symmetry.space_group_name_H-M   'P 1'
#
loop_
_entity.id
_entity.type
_entity.pdbx_description
1 polymer ?
#
loop_
_entity_poly.entity_id
_entity_poly.type
_entity_poly.pdbx_seq_one_letter_code
_entity_poly.pdbx_strand_id
1 'polypeptide(L)'
;MGQERINPKIVRLFFLAAIVVAAALVFSCAGGEEKGKSFNLKGKETRPLLDASMFSGQVRAAYAAAKKYPDVLNEVFCYCFCNEPPFKHLTLLSCFADRHGAG
;
A
#
# COMPACT_ATOMS: atom_id res chain seq x y z
N MET A 1 -47.86 27.53 32.26
CA MET A 1 -46.72 27.23 31.40
C MET A 1 -45.59 28.19 31.75
N GLY A 2 -44.66 27.74 32.61
CA GLY A 2 -43.51 28.51 33.01
C GLY A 2 -42.52 28.61 31.88
N GLN A 3 -42.34 29.79 31.34
CA GLN A 3 -41.28 30.06 30.38
C GLN A 3 -39.99 30.23 31.20
N GLU A 4 -39.25 29.10 31.37
CA GLU A 4 -37.93 29.12 31.96
C GLU A 4 -37.01 30.00 31.07
N ARG A 5 -36.72 31.20 31.58
CA ARG A 5 -35.71 32.05 30.92
C ARG A 5 -34.34 31.40 31.05
N ILE A 6 -33.96 30.68 30.03
CA ILE A 6 -32.60 30.14 29.95
C ILE A 6 -31.61 31.30 30.02
N ASN A 7 -30.74 31.25 31.00
CA ASN A 7 -29.76 32.31 31.21
C ASN A 7 -28.78 32.38 30.02
N PRO A 8 -28.65 33.52 29.31
CA PRO A 8 -27.83 33.59 28.11
C PRO A 8 -26.33 33.30 28.38
N LYS A 9 -25.90 33.47 29.63
CA LYS A 9 -24.52 33.12 30.03
C LYS A 9 -24.31 31.60 30.03
N ILE A 10 -25.32 30.83 30.45
CA ILE A 10 -25.29 29.38 30.47
C ILE A 10 -25.30 28.82 29.04
N VAL A 11 -26.13 29.38 28.17
CA VAL A 11 -26.19 29.01 26.75
C VAL A 11 -24.84 29.23 26.07
N ARG A 12 -24.20 30.37 26.29
CA ARG A 12 -22.86 30.64 25.74
C ARG A 12 -21.81 29.69 26.26
N LEU A 13 -21.89 29.28 27.52
CA LEU A 13 -20.95 28.32 28.11
C LEU A 13 -21.09 26.95 27.47
N PHE A 14 -22.32 26.47 27.23
CA PHE A 14 -22.58 25.20 26.54
C PHE A 14 -22.11 25.25 25.09
N PHE A 15 -22.30 26.38 24.37
CA PHE A 15 -21.82 26.52 23.01
C PHE A 15 -20.29 26.46 22.93
N LEU A 16 -19.59 27.14 23.85
CA LEU A 16 -18.14 27.10 23.91
C LEU A 16 -17.61 25.71 24.25
N ALA A 17 -18.25 25.01 25.19
CA ALA A 17 -17.90 23.64 25.54
C ALA A 17 -18.12 22.68 24.36
N ALA A 18 -19.21 22.83 23.61
CA ALA A 18 -19.50 22.01 22.43
C ALA A 18 -18.47 22.24 21.31
N ILE A 19 -18.02 23.48 21.10
CA ILE A 19 -16.97 23.81 20.10
C ILE A 19 -15.63 23.18 20.49
N VAL A 20 -15.27 23.22 21.76
CA VAL A 20 -14.01 22.63 22.24
C VAL A 20 -14.03 21.10 22.07
N VAL A 21 -15.15 20.44 22.39
CA VAL A 21 -15.32 18.99 22.22
C VAL A 21 -15.27 18.62 20.73
N ALA A 22 -15.95 19.39 19.88
CA ALA A 22 -15.93 19.16 18.44
C ALA A 22 -14.51 19.32 17.85
N ALA A 23 -13.77 20.33 18.28
CA ALA A 23 -12.37 20.54 17.87
C ALA A 23 -11.45 19.39 18.32
N ALA A 24 -11.65 18.86 19.53
CA ALA A 24 -10.90 17.70 20.02
C ALA A 24 -11.17 16.43 19.21
N LEU A 25 -12.42 16.22 18.78
CA LEU A 25 -12.79 15.05 17.96
C LEU A 25 -12.19 15.12 16.54
N VAL A 26 -12.09 16.30 15.97
CA VAL A 26 -11.46 16.49 14.64
C VAL A 26 -9.95 16.24 14.70
N PHE A 27 -9.30 16.57 15.82
CA PHE A 27 -7.86 16.35 15.98
C PHE A 27 -7.49 14.88 16.23
N SER A 28 -8.44 14.05 16.68
CA SER A 28 -8.21 12.60 16.90
C SER A 28 -8.19 11.79 15.60
N CYS A 29 -8.62 12.34 14.47
CA CYS A 29 -8.51 11.71 13.15
C CYS A 29 -7.22 12.07 12.42
N ALA A 30 -6.34 12.88 13.00
CA ALA A 30 -5.03 13.17 12.42
C ALA A 30 -4.06 12.01 12.72
N GLY A 31 -4.15 10.98 11.85
CA GLY A 31 -3.05 10.15 11.44
C GLY A 31 -2.27 9.44 12.53
N GLY A 32 -2.67 8.23 12.86
CA GLY A 32 -1.67 7.22 13.04
C GLY A 32 -0.95 7.05 11.70
N GLU A 33 0.21 7.65 11.49
CA GLU A 33 1.15 7.16 10.51
C GLU A 33 1.54 5.75 10.97
N GLU A 34 0.81 4.76 10.47
CA GLU A 34 1.41 3.45 10.38
C GLU A 34 2.67 3.67 9.53
N LYS A 35 3.82 3.56 10.16
CA LYS A 35 5.07 3.25 9.46
C LYS A 35 4.89 1.86 8.84
N GLY A 36 4.01 1.77 7.84
CA GLY A 36 3.98 0.66 6.92
C GLY A 36 5.40 0.53 6.40
N LYS A 37 5.94 -0.68 6.42
CA LYS A 37 7.22 -0.97 5.79
C LYS A 37 7.13 -0.39 4.39
N SER A 38 7.82 0.70 4.13
CA SER A 38 7.87 1.31 2.81
C SER A 38 8.65 0.34 1.93
N PHE A 39 7.93 -0.38 1.08
CA PHE A 39 8.52 -1.26 0.08
C PHE A 39 9.00 -0.39 -1.08
N ASN A 40 10.16 0.22 -0.90
CA ASN A 40 10.78 1.03 -1.94
C ASN A 40 11.48 0.12 -2.93
N LEU A 41 11.14 0.27 -4.21
CA LEU A 41 11.86 -0.36 -5.29
C LEU A 41 13.29 0.18 -5.32
N LYS A 42 14.28 -0.74 -5.35
CA LYS A 42 15.71 -0.39 -5.38
C LYS A 42 16.24 -0.23 -6.81
N GLY A 43 15.40 -0.42 -7.82
CA GLY A 43 15.76 -0.34 -9.22
C GLY A 43 14.74 -1.04 -10.11
N LYS A 44 15.13 -1.24 -11.38
CA LYS A 44 14.34 -1.99 -12.37
C LYS A 44 15.08 -3.26 -12.78
N GLU A 45 14.32 -4.33 -13.05
CA GLU A 45 14.87 -5.55 -13.61
C GLU A 45 15.22 -5.32 -15.09
N THR A 46 16.43 -5.66 -15.44
CA THR A 46 16.95 -5.50 -16.82
C THR A 46 17.40 -6.80 -17.44
N ARG A 47 17.42 -7.90 -16.66
CA ARG A 47 17.77 -9.21 -17.17
C ARG A 47 16.70 -9.72 -18.15
N PRO A 48 17.07 -10.54 -19.14
CA PRO A 48 16.09 -11.17 -20.03
C PRO A 48 15.19 -12.10 -19.23
N LEU A 49 13.90 -12.09 -19.55
CA LEU A 49 12.92 -13.00 -18.95
C LEU A 49 13.07 -14.40 -19.55
N LEU A 50 12.82 -15.41 -18.73
CA LEU A 50 12.77 -16.79 -19.21
C LEU A 50 11.62 -16.97 -20.20
N ASP A 51 11.84 -17.84 -21.18
CA ASP A 51 10.82 -18.09 -22.19
C ASP A 51 9.66 -18.91 -21.61
N ALA A 52 8.44 -18.49 -21.89
CA ALA A 52 7.23 -19.17 -21.42
C ALA A 52 7.11 -20.62 -21.93
N SER A 53 7.76 -20.95 -23.06
CA SER A 53 7.77 -22.32 -23.61
C SER A 53 8.48 -23.34 -22.72
N MET A 54 9.34 -22.85 -21.79
CA MET A 54 10.02 -23.71 -20.81
C MET A 54 9.08 -24.27 -19.73
N PHE A 55 7.85 -23.79 -19.68
CA PHE A 55 6.87 -24.11 -18.64
C PHE A 55 5.56 -24.62 -19.25
N SER A 56 4.68 -25.16 -18.40
CA SER A 56 3.34 -25.63 -18.79
C SER A 56 2.25 -25.01 -17.92
N GLY A 57 0.99 -25.14 -18.32
CA GLY A 57 -0.17 -24.74 -17.55
C GLY A 57 -0.15 -23.26 -17.15
N GLN A 58 -0.52 -22.97 -15.93
CA GLN A 58 -0.62 -21.60 -15.39
C GLN A 58 0.74 -20.90 -15.30
N VAL A 59 1.81 -21.65 -15.04
CA VAL A 59 3.17 -21.10 -15.01
C VAL A 59 3.55 -20.52 -16.36
N ARG A 60 3.28 -21.25 -17.45
CA ARG A 60 3.49 -20.78 -18.82
C ARG A 60 2.74 -19.48 -19.09
N ALA A 61 1.47 -19.41 -18.67
CA ALA A 61 0.64 -18.22 -18.85
C ALA A 61 1.20 -17.03 -18.06
N ALA A 62 1.71 -17.25 -16.85
CA ALA A 62 2.32 -16.21 -16.02
C ALA A 62 3.60 -15.63 -16.66
N TYR A 63 4.51 -16.47 -17.16
CA TYR A 63 5.72 -16.03 -17.86
C TYR A 63 5.40 -15.31 -19.17
N ALA A 64 4.38 -15.75 -19.90
CA ALA A 64 3.91 -15.06 -21.11
C ALA A 64 3.33 -13.68 -20.78
N ALA A 65 2.57 -13.57 -19.69
CA ALA A 65 2.03 -12.29 -19.22
C ALA A 65 3.14 -11.34 -18.76
N ALA A 66 4.14 -11.85 -18.04
CA ALA A 66 5.29 -11.05 -17.61
C ALA A 66 6.06 -10.45 -18.80
N LYS A 67 6.22 -11.22 -19.87
CA LYS A 67 6.84 -10.77 -21.12
C LYS A 67 6.00 -9.71 -21.85
N LYS A 68 4.68 -9.76 -21.70
CA LYS A 68 3.75 -8.82 -22.33
C LYS A 68 3.68 -7.48 -21.57
N TYR A 69 3.85 -7.50 -20.24
CA TYR A 69 3.67 -6.35 -19.37
C TYR A 69 4.88 -6.08 -18.46
N PRO A 70 6.11 -6.02 -19.01
CA PRO A 70 7.32 -5.90 -18.21
C PRO A 70 7.38 -4.60 -17.41
N ASP A 71 6.91 -3.49 -18.00
CA ASP A 71 6.94 -2.18 -17.35
C ASP A 71 6.05 -2.15 -16.10
N VAL A 72 4.87 -2.75 -16.18
CA VAL A 72 3.94 -2.86 -15.03
C VAL A 72 4.57 -3.66 -13.90
N LEU A 73 5.20 -4.80 -14.21
CA LEU A 73 5.84 -5.66 -13.21
C LEU A 73 7.10 -5.03 -12.62
N ASN A 74 7.75 -4.13 -13.35
CA ASN A 74 8.87 -3.33 -12.84
C ASN A 74 8.45 -2.23 -11.86
N GLU A 75 7.17 -1.89 -11.79
CA GLU A 75 6.62 -0.92 -10.83
C GLU A 75 6.10 -1.60 -9.55
N VAL A 76 6.14 -2.92 -9.49
CA VAL A 76 5.61 -3.70 -8.36
C VAL A 76 6.74 -4.30 -7.54
N PHE A 77 6.65 -4.17 -6.21
CA PHE A 77 7.59 -4.78 -5.29
C PHE A 77 7.41 -6.30 -5.24
N CYS A 78 8.53 -7.04 -5.10
CA CYS A 78 8.51 -8.49 -4.94
C CYS A 78 8.20 -8.86 -3.48
N TYR A 79 6.95 -9.19 -3.19
CA TYR A 79 6.48 -9.50 -1.83
C TYR A 79 6.86 -10.90 -1.32
N CYS A 80 7.57 -11.70 -2.10
CA CYS A 80 8.10 -13.00 -1.67
C CYS A 80 9.35 -12.88 -0.80
N PHE A 81 9.76 -11.64 -0.45
CA PHE A 81 11.00 -11.34 0.28
C PHE A 81 12.29 -11.77 -0.42
N CYS A 82 12.23 -11.95 -1.74
CA CYS A 82 13.38 -12.33 -2.57
C CYS A 82 14.31 -11.14 -2.89
N ASN A 83 14.07 -9.98 -2.29
CA ASN A 83 14.95 -8.80 -2.33
C ASN A 83 16.22 -8.98 -1.49
N GLU A 84 16.24 -9.97 -0.62
CA GLU A 84 17.39 -10.34 0.20
C GLU A 84 18.28 -11.37 -0.51
N PRO A 85 19.57 -11.47 -0.12
CA PRO A 85 20.43 -12.54 -0.64
C PRO A 85 19.84 -13.95 -0.38
N PRO A 86 20.04 -14.89 -1.29
CA PRO A 86 20.90 -14.84 -2.50
C PRO A 86 20.26 -14.23 -3.73
N PHE A 87 18.93 -14.04 -3.77
CA PHE A 87 18.18 -13.72 -4.99
C PHE A 87 18.30 -12.26 -5.41
N LYS A 88 18.24 -11.32 -4.45
CA LYS A 88 18.35 -9.86 -4.68
C LYS A 88 17.42 -9.32 -5.76
N HIS A 89 16.16 -9.77 -5.75
CA HIS A 89 15.15 -9.29 -6.69
C HIS A 89 14.90 -7.78 -6.48
N LEU A 90 14.88 -7.03 -7.57
CA LEU A 90 14.64 -5.59 -7.54
C LEU A 90 13.14 -5.28 -7.60
N THR A 91 12.40 -6.03 -8.40
CA THR A 91 10.97 -5.84 -8.67
C THR A 91 10.30 -7.21 -8.81
N LEU A 92 8.98 -7.21 -8.96
CA LEU A 92 8.23 -8.43 -9.26
C LEU A 92 8.67 -9.06 -10.60
N LEU A 93 9.12 -8.25 -11.57
CA LEU A 93 9.63 -8.77 -12.83
C LEU A 93 10.84 -9.69 -12.66
N SER A 94 11.65 -9.47 -11.61
CA SER A 94 12.82 -10.31 -11.31
C SER A 94 12.48 -11.78 -11.09
N CYS A 95 11.29 -12.10 -10.58
CA CYS A 95 10.82 -13.48 -10.43
C CYS A 95 10.71 -14.22 -11.75
N PHE A 96 10.54 -13.49 -12.85
CA PHE A 96 10.37 -14.03 -14.20
C PHE A 96 11.67 -13.99 -15.02
N ALA A 97 12.69 -13.32 -14.52
CA ALA A 97 14.06 -13.40 -15.07
C ALA A 97 14.78 -14.69 -14.60
N ASP A 98 14.23 -15.37 -13.61
CA ASP A 98 14.66 -16.67 -13.13
C ASP A 98 13.45 -17.59 -12.89
N ARG A 99 13.65 -18.75 -12.24
CA ARG A 99 12.58 -19.74 -12.02
C ARG A 99 11.71 -19.48 -10.81
N HIS A 100 11.92 -18.39 -10.07
CA HIS A 100 11.14 -18.09 -8.87
C HIS A 100 9.65 -17.88 -9.14
N GLY A 101 9.29 -17.36 -10.31
CA GLY A 101 7.90 -17.25 -10.72
C GLY A 101 7.21 -18.58 -11.01
N ALA A 102 7.95 -19.69 -10.99
CA ALA A 102 7.41 -21.03 -11.21
C ALA A 102 7.08 -21.78 -9.90
N GLY A 103 7.46 -21.24 -8.74
CA GLY A 103 7.25 -21.82 -7.40
C GLY A 103 8.43 -22.61 -6.89
#